data_a50ce486bbe6b9a007b1d9204e5df315
#
_entry.id   a50ce486bbe6b9a007b1d9204e5df315
#
_cell.length_a   1.000
_cell.length_b   1.000
_cell.length_c   1.000
_cell.angle_alpha   90.00
_cell.angle_beta   90.00
_cell.angle_gamma   90.00
#
_symmetry.space_group_name_H-M   'P 1'
#
loop_
_entity.id
_entity.type
_entity.pdbx_description
1 polymer ?
#
loop_
_entity_poly.entity_id
_entity_poly.type
_entity_poly.pdbx_seq_one_letter_code
_entity_poly.pdbx_strand_id
1 'polypeptide(L)'
;MCIADITRNAHIYPYMTLEDLALLFIRGIGSRGAVHLVDHFGSAEDVYAAPRSALINDAGLRPELAERIVNGDGMHAAEAEVVYCRKHDIRIISATDAEYPLPLREASDRPHVLFVKGNVDALSMRTLSVVGTREISPSGKDTTNRLVGDLATAIDDLCIVSGMAYGADGAAHRAALAHGATTVGVVASVLPEITPTAHRALAEDILRNGGAIVSELHSQTKQNGALFIARNRIIAALSMGLLVVESPATGGSLSTAEIADSYGRVVMAVPGRMTDSTSFGTNNLIRCGKARLILSASDIIEDLGWVPKSKQQPQIKVTEDDTLTPPQRMILSAFDTASTLDYDELITATGLTMGELAMELMELELKGSIRLLPGKRYERV
;
A
#
# COMPACT_ATOMS: atom_id res chain seq x y z
N MET A 1 -23.14 -8.92 26.20
CA MET A 1 -23.04 -8.95 24.73
C MET A 1 -22.21 -10.17 24.41
N CYS A 2 -22.80 -11.20 23.80
CA CYS A 2 -22.18 -12.51 23.66
C CYS A 2 -21.04 -12.46 22.62
N ILE A 3 -19.95 -13.22 22.87
CA ILE A 3 -18.77 -13.34 21.99
C ILE A 3 -19.18 -13.75 20.55
N ALA A 4 -20.29 -14.49 20.39
CA ALA A 4 -20.86 -14.89 19.11
C ALA A 4 -21.40 -13.71 18.25
N ASP A 5 -21.66 -12.53 18.82
CA ASP A 5 -22.06 -11.33 18.08
C ASP A 5 -20.85 -10.55 17.52
N ILE A 6 -19.65 -10.85 18.00
CA ILE A 6 -18.41 -10.18 17.60
C ILE A 6 -17.96 -10.69 16.23
N THR A 7 -18.16 -11.97 15.95
CA THR A 7 -17.76 -12.62 14.68
C THR A 7 -18.78 -12.44 13.54
N ARG A 8 -20.02 -12.06 13.84
CA ARG A 8 -21.12 -11.94 12.85
C ARG A 8 -21.18 -10.60 12.11
N ASN A 9 -20.43 -9.56 12.51
CA ASN A 9 -20.40 -8.29 11.80
C ASN A 9 -19.28 -8.28 10.75
N ALA A 10 -19.45 -9.04 9.68
CA ALA A 10 -18.56 -9.16 8.50
C ALA A 10 -18.26 -7.83 7.77
N HIS A 11 -18.89 -6.71 8.15
CA HIS A 11 -18.72 -5.42 7.48
C HIS A 11 -17.51 -4.59 7.97
N ILE A 12 -16.87 -4.97 9.09
CA ILE A 12 -15.74 -4.20 9.66
C ILE A 12 -14.38 -4.80 9.29
N TYR A 13 -14.32 -6.14 9.14
CA TYR A 13 -13.11 -6.88 8.76
C TYR A 13 -13.52 -7.99 7.77
N PRO A 14 -13.72 -7.66 6.48
CA PRO A 14 -14.31 -8.62 5.54
C PRO A 14 -13.42 -9.83 5.23
N TYR A 15 -12.13 -9.78 5.52
CA TYR A 15 -11.17 -10.82 5.13
C TYR A 15 -10.20 -11.25 6.24
N MET A 16 -9.87 -10.38 7.22
CA MET A 16 -8.98 -10.73 8.31
C MET A 16 -9.64 -11.71 9.29
N THR A 17 -8.94 -12.78 9.61
CA THR A 17 -9.41 -13.78 10.58
C THR A 17 -8.88 -13.49 12.00
N LEU A 18 -9.51 -14.09 13.00
CA LEU A 18 -9.02 -13.98 14.37
C LEU A 18 -7.66 -14.64 14.54
N GLU A 19 -7.41 -15.70 13.77
CA GLU A 19 -6.19 -16.47 13.71
C GLU A 19 -5.01 -15.63 13.21
N ASP A 20 -5.22 -14.75 12.19
CA ASP A 20 -4.21 -13.80 11.73
C ASP A 20 -3.67 -12.96 12.88
N LEU A 21 -4.58 -12.42 13.67
CA LEU A 21 -4.22 -11.57 14.80
C LEU A 21 -3.61 -12.38 15.95
N ALA A 22 -4.14 -13.59 16.20
CA ALA A 22 -3.69 -14.46 17.29
C ALA A 22 -2.22 -14.88 17.16
N LEU A 23 -1.73 -15.11 15.94
CA LEU A 23 -0.32 -15.42 15.68
C LEU A 23 0.64 -14.37 16.24
N LEU A 24 0.26 -13.08 16.25
CA LEU A 24 1.08 -12.00 16.77
C LEU A 24 1.25 -12.06 18.30
N PHE A 25 0.29 -12.68 19.01
CA PHE A 25 0.30 -12.80 20.46
C PHE A 25 1.06 -14.04 20.97
N ILE A 26 1.47 -14.93 20.05
CA ILE A 26 2.32 -16.07 20.43
C ILE A 26 3.77 -15.59 20.58
N ARG A 27 4.22 -15.48 21.84
CA ARG A 27 5.59 -15.04 22.13
C ARG A 27 6.61 -15.96 21.44
N GLY A 28 7.41 -15.38 20.54
CA GLY A 28 8.45 -16.08 19.80
C GLY A 28 8.12 -16.31 18.32
N ILE A 29 6.88 -16.06 17.89
CA ILE A 29 6.50 -16.05 16.47
C ILE A 29 6.75 -14.65 15.90
N GLY A 30 6.08 -13.62 16.42
CA GLY A 30 6.16 -12.26 15.92
C GLY A 30 5.70 -12.11 14.46
N SER A 31 5.78 -10.89 13.91
CA SER A 31 5.24 -10.59 12.58
C SER A 31 5.89 -11.42 11.45
N ARG A 32 7.22 -11.55 11.45
CA ARG A 32 7.93 -12.34 10.42
C ARG A 32 7.62 -13.84 10.50
N GLY A 33 7.51 -14.38 11.73
CA GLY A 33 7.15 -15.79 11.93
C GLY A 33 5.72 -16.06 11.48
N ALA A 34 4.79 -15.14 11.72
CA ALA A 34 3.42 -15.25 11.26
C ALA A 34 3.35 -15.25 9.73
N VAL A 35 4.06 -14.33 9.06
CA VAL A 35 4.17 -14.31 7.58
C VAL A 35 4.72 -15.64 7.05
N HIS A 36 5.81 -16.14 7.64
CA HIS A 36 6.41 -17.41 7.22
C HIS A 36 5.44 -18.58 7.33
N LEU A 37 4.68 -18.65 8.43
CA LEU A 37 3.70 -19.71 8.65
C LEU A 37 2.54 -19.63 7.67
N VAL A 38 1.98 -18.43 7.49
CA VAL A 38 0.87 -18.22 6.55
C VAL A 38 1.30 -18.46 5.10
N ASP A 39 2.48 -18.01 4.70
CA ASP A 39 3.01 -18.30 3.37
C ASP A 39 3.25 -19.80 3.13
N HIS A 40 3.55 -20.57 4.19
CA HIS A 40 3.77 -22.03 4.11
C HIS A 40 2.46 -22.82 4.08
N PHE A 41 1.49 -22.48 4.94
CA PHE A 41 0.25 -23.26 5.10
C PHE A 41 -0.92 -22.71 4.26
N GLY A 42 -0.83 -21.48 3.75
CA GLY A 42 -1.84 -20.83 2.92
C GLY A 42 -2.71 -19.81 3.65
N SER A 43 -3.10 -20.09 4.91
CA SER A 43 -3.88 -19.17 5.75
C SER A 43 -3.52 -19.31 7.24
N ALA A 44 -3.93 -18.34 8.04
CA ALA A 44 -3.72 -18.42 9.48
C ALA A 44 -4.60 -19.51 10.11
N GLU A 45 -5.79 -19.73 9.58
CA GLU A 45 -6.67 -20.83 9.97
C GLU A 45 -6.01 -22.18 9.72
N ASP A 46 -5.37 -22.36 8.55
CA ASP A 46 -4.65 -23.59 8.23
C ASP A 46 -3.44 -23.80 9.16
N VAL A 47 -2.79 -22.72 9.59
CA VAL A 47 -1.71 -22.78 10.59
C VAL A 47 -2.26 -23.36 11.93
N TYR A 48 -3.40 -22.86 12.40
CA TYR A 48 -4.01 -23.37 13.66
C TYR A 48 -4.63 -24.75 13.50
N ALA A 49 -5.08 -25.13 12.30
CA ALA A 49 -5.59 -26.47 12.00
C ALA A 49 -4.49 -27.51 11.77
N ALA A 50 -3.24 -27.07 11.54
CA ALA A 50 -2.13 -27.94 11.21
C ALA A 50 -1.77 -28.85 12.40
N PRO A 51 -1.47 -30.15 12.15
CA PRO A 51 -0.99 -31.04 13.19
C PRO A 51 0.40 -30.59 13.68
N ARG A 52 0.67 -30.82 14.96
CA ARG A 52 1.93 -30.46 15.60
C ARG A 52 3.16 -30.94 14.82
N SER A 53 3.09 -32.13 14.21
CA SER A 53 4.18 -32.69 13.41
C SER A 53 4.47 -31.85 12.16
N ALA A 54 3.45 -31.33 11.47
CA ALA A 54 3.63 -30.48 10.30
C ALA A 54 4.26 -29.12 10.69
N LEU A 55 3.79 -28.51 11.78
CA LEU A 55 4.37 -27.28 12.30
C LEU A 55 5.89 -27.42 12.60
N ILE A 56 6.32 -28.58 13.12
CA ILE A 56 7.73 -28.84 13.45
C ILE A 56 8.52 -29.22 12.20
N ASN A 57 8.06 -30.22 11.45
CA ASN A 57 8.85 -30.86 10.41
C ASN A 57 8.83 -30.07 9.08
N ASP A 58 7.69 -29.48 8.73
CA ASP A 58 7.49 -28.82 7.44
C ASP A 58 7.79 -27.31 7.55
N ALA A 59 7.28 -26.64 8.59
CA ALA A 59 7.51 -25.22 8.82
C ALA A 59 8.72 -24.91 9.71
N GLY A 60 9.41 -25.93 10.24
CA GLY A 60 10.64 -25.77 11.03
C GLY A 60 10.46 -25.09 12.40
N LEU A 61 9.26 -25.11 12.95
CA LEU A 61 9.02 -24.52 14.26
C LEU A 61 9.66 -25.32 15.39
N ARG A 62 10.10 -24.61 16.41
CA ARG A 62 10.51 -25.25 17.68
C ARG A 62 9.29 -25.93 18.32
N PRO A 63 9.46 -27.11 18.95
CA PRO A 63 8.38 -27.88 19.54
C PRO A 63 7.48 -27.09 20.49
N GLU A 64 8.06 -26.14 21.27
CA GLU A 64 7.31 -25.31 22.22
C GLU A 64 6.38 -24.29 21.52
N LEU A 65 6.79 -23.81 20.32
CA LEU A 65 5.95 -22.88 19.54
C LEU A 65 4.82 -23.64 18.82
N ALA A 66 5.10 -24.81 18.30
CA ALA A 66 4.09 -25.69 17.71
C ALA A 66 3.01 -26.09 18.74
N GLU A 67 3.42 -26.43 19.98
CA GLU A 67 2.50 -26.72 21.07
C GLU A 67 1.57 -25.54 21.37
N ARG A 68 2.09 -24.32 21.40
CA ARG A 68 1.31 -23.10 21.64
C ARG A 68 0.24 -22.89 20.58
N ILE A 69 0.57 -23.09 19.30
CA ILE A 69 -0.39 -22.98 18.19
C ILE A 69 -1.49 -24.00 18.37
N VAL A 70 -1.14 -25.28 18.59
CA VAL A 70 -2.11 -26.38 18.78
C VAL A 70 -3.04 -26.13 19.97
N ASN A 71 -2.52 -25.50 21.03
CA ASN A 71 -3.33 -25.14 22.21
C ASN A 71 -4.22 -23.91 22.00
N GLY A 72 -4.15 -23.25 20.84
CA GLY A 72 -4.93 -22.04 20.59
C GLY A 72 -4.39 -20.80 21.30
N ASP A 73 -3.09 -20.81 21.70
CA ASP A 73 -2.48 -19.63 22.33
C ASP A 73 -2.64 -18.40 21.40
N GLY A 74 -2.90 -17.25 22.04
CA GLY A 74 -3.08 -15.99 21.33
C GLY A 74 -4.55 -15.64 21.03
N MET A 75 -5.47 -16.60 20.91
CA MET A 75 -6.86 -16.36 20.52
C MET A 75 -7.58 -15.39 21.46
N HIS A 76 -7.51 -15.61 22.77
CA HIS A 76 -8.14 -14.72 23.75
C HIS A 76 -7.54 -13.30 23.74
N ALA A 77 -6.22 -13.18 23.49
CA ALA A 77 -5.57 -11.89 23.35
C ALA A 77 -5.99 -11.17 22.06
N ALA A 78 -6.18 -11.92 20.97
CA ALA A 78 -6.68 -11.40 19.70
C ALA A 78 -8.13 -10.88 19.84
N GLU A 79 -9.01 -11.60 20.54
CA GLU A 79 -10.36 -11.12 20.84
C GLU A 79 -10.35 -9.79 21.61
N ALA A 80 -9.49 -9.68 22.62
CA ALA A 80 -9.33 -8.44 23.38
C ALA A 80 -8.80 -7.29 22.50
N GLU A 81 -7.89 -7.60 21.58
CA GLU A 81 -7.33 -6.63 20.64
C GLU A 81 -8.38 -6.11 19.65
N VAL A 82 -9.25 -6.98 19.14
CA VAL A 82 -10.39 -6.57 18.29
C VAL A 82 -11.29 -5.59 19.02
N VAL A 83 -11.59 -5.86 20.30
CA VAL A 83 -12.40 -4.95 21.14
C VAL A 83 -11.68 -3.62 21.34
N TYR A 84 -10.37 -3.66 21.61
CA TYR A 84 -9.54 -2.47 21.74
C TYR A 84 -9.56 -1.62 20.47
N CYS A 85 -9.30 -2.23 19.32
CA CYS A 85 -9.26 -1.56 18.04
C CYS A 85 -10.61 -0.91 17.68
N ARG A 86 -11.71 -1.60 17.89
CA ARG A 86 -13.07 -1.04 17.69
C ARG A 86 -13.33 0.17 18.58
N LYS A 87 -12.95 0.10 19.85
CA LYS A 87 -13.11 1.22 20.79
C LYS A 87 -12.37 2.48 20.35
N HIS A 88 -11.23 2.33 19.65
CA HIS A 88 -10.36 3.42 19.25
C HIS A 88 -10.48 3.78 17.76
N ASP A 89 -11.45 3.20 17.05
CA ASP A 89 -11.64 3.40 15.62
C ASP A 89 -10.35 3.10 14.83
N ILE A 90 -9.79 1.92 15.08
CA ILE A 90 -8.60 1.38 14.45
C ILE A 90 -9.02 0.20 13.60
N ARG A 91 -8.71 0.23 12.31
CA ARG A 91 -8.90 -0.86 11.39
C ARG A 91 -7.69 -1.81 11.45
N ILE A 92 -7.97 -3.12 11.40
CA ILE A 92 -6.96 -4.16 11.36
C ILE A 92 -6.96 -4.72 9.94
N ILE A 93 -5.79 -4.85 9.31
CA ILE A 93 -5.63 -5.34 7.94
C ILE A 93 -4.53 -6.41 7.95
N SER A 94 -4.84 -7.61 7.49
CA SER A 94 -3.86 -8.70 7.37
C SER A 94 -3.14 -8.68 6.01
N ALA A 95 -1.97 -9.30 5.91
CA ALA A 95 -1.21 -9.38 4.68
C ALA A 95 -1.93 -10.15 3.55
N THR A 96 -2.98 -10.91 3.90
CA THR A 96 -3.85 -11.67 2.98
C THR A 96 -5.02 -10.84 2.45
N ASP A 97 -5.37 -9.72 3.11
CA ASP A 97 -6.49 -8.88 2.71
C ASP A 97 -6.25 -8.16 1.38
N ALA A 98 -7.29 -8.01 0.58
CA ALA A 98 -7.21 -7.27 -0.70
C ALA A 98 -6.78 -5.80 -0.51
N GLU A 99 -7.15 -5.19 0.62
CA GLU A 99 -6.81 -3.80 0.99
C GLU A 99 -5.37 -3.63 1.50
N TYR A 100 -4.64 -4.74 1.71
CA TYR A 100 -3.24 -4.63 2.13
C TYR A 100 -2.39 -4.04 1.00
N PRO A 101 -1.60 -2.97 1.27
CA PRO A 101 -0.88 -2.24 0.23
C PRO A 101 0.03 -3.15 -0.61
N LEU A 102 -0.17 -3.13 -1.93
CA LEU A 102 0.59 -3.98 -2.85
C LEU A 102 2.11 -3.77 -2.72
N PRO A 103 2.66 -2.54 -2.65
CA PRO A 103 4.09 -2.36 -2.46
C PRO A 103 4.60 -3.01 -1.17
N LEU A 104 3.85 -2.92 -0.09
CA LEU A 104 4.24 -3.53 1.19
C LEU A 104 4.15 -5.06 1.15
N ARG A 105 3.20 -5.62 0.40
CA ARG A 105 3.03 -7.08 0.23
C ARG A 105 4.25 -7.74 -0.42
N GLU A 106 4.93 -7.01 -1.30
CA GLU A 106 6.14 -7.49 -1.99
C GLU A 106 7.39 -7.53 -1.08
N ALA A 107 7.38 -6.82 0.05
CA ALA A 107 8.52 -6.81 0.96
C ALA A 107 8.65 -8.15 1.68
N SER A 108 9.88 -8.70 1.71
CA SER A 108 10.18 -10.02 2.30
C SER A 108 9.94 -10.08 3.82
N ASP A 109 9.96 -8.94 4.49
CA ASP A 109 9.73 -8.81 5.93
C ASP A 109 8.52 -7.91 6.23
N ARG A 110 7.52 -7.97 5.35
CA ARG A 110 6.25 -7.25 5.52
C ARG A 110 5.62 -7.51 6.88
N PRO A 111 4.90 -6.56 7.46
CA PRO A 111 4.05 -6.83 8.62
C PRO A 111 2.97 -7.85 8.28
N HIS A 112 2.75 -8.84 9.15
CA HIS A 112 1.63 -9.76 8.97
C HIS A 112 0.28 -9.04 9.13
N VAL A 113 0.22 -8.10 10.07
CA VAL A 113 -0.97 -7.27 10.32
C VAL A 113 -0.57 -5.81 10.44
N LEU A 114 -1.42 -4.93 9.91
CA LEU A 114 -1.37 -3.49 10.07
C LEU A 114 -2.55 -3.00 10.89
N PHE A 115 -2.28 -2.08 11.80
CA PHE A 115 -3.28 -1.30 12.53
C PHE A 115 -3.34 0.08 11.88
N VAL A 116 -4.51 0.45 11.36
CA VAL A 116 -4.70 1.68 10.58
C VAL A 116 -5.79 2.53 11.22
N LYS A 117 -5.48 3.77 11.51
CA LYS A 117 -6.47 4.78 11.89
C LYS A 117 -6.61 5.79 10.76
N GLY A 118 -7.85 6.07 10.34
CA GLY A 118 -8.15 6.95 9.21
C GLY A 118 -8.45 6.22 7.92
N ASN A 119 -8.10 6.85 6.79
CA ASN A 119 -8.45 6.36 5.47
C ASN A 119 -7.49 5.27 4.96
N VAL A 120 -7.98 4.05 4.82
CA VAL A 120 -7.19 2.90 4.31
C VAL A 120 -6.84 3.08 2.84
N ASP A 121 -7.70 3.69 2.03
CA ASP A 121 -7.46 3.91 0.60
C ASP A 121 -6.21 4.76 0.34
N ALA A 122 -5.82 5.61 1.32
CA ALA A 122 -4.58 6.38 1.24
C ALA A 122 -3.33 5.51 1.06
N LEU A 123 -3.35 4.26 1.52
CA LEU A 123 -2.25 3.30 1.40
C LEU A 123 -2.08 2.74 -0.01
N SER A 124 -3.09 2.87 -0.87
CA SER A 124 -3.11 2.38 -2.25
C SER A 124 -2.93 3.49 -3.30
N MET A 125 -2.77 4.74 -2.86
CA MET A 125 -2.49 5.89 -3.74
C MET A 125 -1.06 5.83 -4.32
N ARG A 126 -0.69 6.83 -5.13
CA ARG A 126 0.70 7.02 -5.58
C ARG A 126 1.55 7.52 -4.43
N THR A 127 2.22 6.60 -3.76
CA THR A 127 2.96 6.87 -2.53
C THR A 127 4.41 7.23 -2.80
N LEU A 128 4.88 8.30 -2.14
CA LEU A 128 6.29 8.70 -2.05
C LEU A 128 6.69 8.79 -0.58
N SER A 129 7.69 8.02 -0.17
CA SER A 129 8.27 8.17 1.17
C SER A 129 9.25 9.33 1.21
N VAL A 130 9.10 10.20 2.20
CA VAL A 130 10.00 11.34 2.44
C VAL A 130 10.59 11.21 3.83
N VAL A 131 11.91 11.15 3.90
CA VAL A 131 12.66 10.98 5.17
C VAL A 131 13.85 11.94 5.23
N GLY A 132 14.43 12.06 6.42
CA GLY A 132 15.62 12.87 6.60
C GLY A 132 16.02 13.01 8.05
N THR A 133 16.86 14.02 8.31
CA THR A 133 17.32 14.36 9.66
C THR A 133 16.18 14.86 10.55
N ARG A 134 16.31 14.59 11.85
CA ARG A 134 15.40 15.16 12.87
C ARG A 134 15.64 16.66 13.08
N GLU A 135 16.80 17.16 12.69
CA GLU A 135 17.24 18.56 12.78
C GLU A 135 17.33 19.17 11.38
N ILE A 136 16.20 19.20 10.69
CA ILE A 136 16.12 19.76 9.33
C ILE A 136 16.40 21.26 9.33
N SER A 137 17.22 21.71 8.38
CA SER A 137 17.53 23.13 8.21
C SER A 137 16.32 23.93 7.68
N PRO A 138 16.31 25.28 7.79
CA PRO A 138 15.30 26.10 7.10
C PRO A 138 15.25 25.81 5.60
N SER A 139 16.40 25.71 4.93
CA SER A 139 16.51 25.39 3.52
C SER A 139 15.94 24.01 3.17
N GLY A 140 16.18 23.00 4.04
CA GLY A 140 15.61 21.67 3.88
C GLY A 140 14.08 21.67 4.00
N LYS A 141 13.52 22.48 4.94
CA LYS A 141 12.06 22.66 5.05
C LYS A 141 11.47 23.31 3.80
N ASP A 142 12.10 24.38 3.29
CA ASP A 142 11.65 25.08 2.10
C ASP A 142 11.73 24.17 0.86
N THR A 143 12.79 23.39 0.75
CA THR A 143 12.96 22.41 -0.33
C THR A 143 11.89 21.32 -0.27
N THR A 144 11.63 20.78 0.94
CA THR A 144 10.56 19.79 1.14
C THR A 144 9.21 20.37 0.75
N ASN A 145 8.89 21.57 1.23
CA ASN A 145 7.63 22.24 0.92
C ASN A 145 7.45 22.48 -0.59
N ARG A 146 8.51 22.93 -1.28
CA ARG A 146 8.47 23.15 -2.73
C ARG A 146 8.30 21.85 -3.49
N LEU A 147 9.13 20.82 -3.23
CA LEU A 147 9.06 19.54 -3.95
C LEU A 147 7.69 18.85 -3.76
N VAL A 148 7.19 18.81 -2.53
CA VAL A 148 5.87 18.21 -2.24
C VAL A 148 4.74 19.04 -2.88
N GLY A 149 4.83 20.37 -2.86
CA GLY A 149 3.85 21.25 -3.50
C GLY A 149 3.79 21.10 -5.01
N ASP A 150 4.96 21.06 -5.64
CA ASP A 150 5.07 20.85 -7.09
C ASP A 150 4.54 19.47 -7.49
N LEU A 151 4.84 18.42 -6.70
CA LEU A 151 4.29 17.07 -6.90
C LEU A 151 2.77 17.03 -6.73
N ALA A 152 2.23 17.67 -5.70
CA ALA A 152 0.79 17.73 -5.46
C ALA A 152 0.04 18.43 -6.60
N THR A 153 0.69 19.43 -7.22
CA THR A 153 0.14 20.10 -8.39
C THR A 153 0.18 19.21 -9.63
N ALA A 154 1.26 18.42 -9.79
CA ALA A 154 1.51 17.65 -11.02
C ALA A 154 0.87 16.27 -11.04
N ILE A 155 0.64 15.65 -9.88
CA ILE A 155 0.23 14.25 -9.75
C ILE A 155 -1.13 14.17 -9.06
N ASP A 156 -2.04 13.39 -9.66
CA ASP A 156 -3.27 12.98 -8.98
C ASP A 156 -2.97 11.87 -7.98
N ASP A 157 -3.80 11.77 -6.95
CA ASP A 157 -3.72 10.72 -5.93
C ASP A 157 -2.33 10.60 -5.28
N LEU A 158 -1.61 11.74 -5.16
CA LEU A 158 -0.34 11.77 -4.45
C LEU A 158 -0.56 11.53 -2.95
N CYS A 159 0.19 10.59 -2.40
CA CYS A 159 0.26 10.36 -0.97
C CYS A 159 1.71 10.40 -0.48
N ILE A 160 2.00 11.30 0.47
CA ILE A 160 3.30 11.37 1.13
C ILE A 160 3.33 10.45 2.34
N VAL A 161 4.29 9.53 2.38
CA VAL A 161 4.50 8.62 3.51
C VAL A 161 5.69 9.07 4.32
N SER A 162 5.58 9.13 5.63
CA SER A 162 6.72 9.43 6.51
C SER A 162 6.52 8.89 7.94
N GLY A 163 7.52 9.08 8.80
CA GLY A 163 7.59 8.41 10.10
C GLY A 163 7.08 9.22 11.30
N MET A 164 6.46 10.36 11.11
CA MET A 164 6.00 11.22 12.22
C MET A 164 7.12 11.68 13.17
N ALA A 165 8.40 11.52 12.84
CA ALA A 165 9.50 12.02 13.65
C ALA A 165 9.66 13.56 13.53
N TYR A 166 10.48 14.15 14.39
CA TYR A 166 10.87 15.55 14.22
C TYR A 166 11.61 15.76 12.90
N GLY A 167 11.74 17.02 12.49
CA GLY A 167 12.53 17.42 11.33
C GLY A 167 11.84 17.10 10.00
N ALA A 168 12.51 16.33 9.14
CA ALA A 168 12.09 16.07 7.77
C ALA A 168 10.71 15.40 7.68
N ASP A 169 10.43 14.44 8.56
CA ASP A 169 9.13 13.73 8.57
C ASP A 169 7.98 14.73 8.83
N GLY A 170 8.08 15.51 9.88
CA GLY A 170 7.09 16.54 10.21
C GLY A 170 6.98 17.62 9.11
N ALA A 171 8.07 17.98 8.45
CA ALA A 171 8.06 18.92 7.33
C ALA A 171 7.31 18.34 6.12
N ALA A 172 7.54 17.07 5.79
CA ALA A 172 6.89 16.37 4.70
C ALA A 172 5.36 16.30 4.89
N HIS A 173 4.90 15.90 6.07
CA HIS A 173 3.45 15.85 6.38
C HIS A 173 2.81 17.24 6.31
N ARG A 174 3.45 18.27 6.87
CA ARG A 174 2.91 19.65 6.79
C ARG A 174 2.87 20.16 5.36
N ALA A 175 3.90 19.86 4.56
CA ALA A 175 3.90 20.23 3.15
C ALA A 175 2.77 19.55 2.38
N ALA A 176 2.54 18.24 2.59
CA ALA A 176 1.43 17.52 1.97
C ALA A 176 0.08 18.17 2.33
N LEU A 177 -0.17 18.42 3.61
CA LEU A 177 -1.40 19.07 4.06
C LEU A 177 -1.57 20.48 3.50
N ALA A 178 -0.50 21.28 3.46
CA ALA A 178 -0.54 22.65 2.95
C ALA A 178 -0.88 22.73 1.46
N HIS A 179 -0.51 21.71 0.69
CA HIS A 179 -0.76 21.63 -0.75
C HIS A 179 -1.88 20.66 -1.16
N GLY A 180 -2.68 20.20 -0.19
CA GLY A 180 -3.86 19.35 -0.45
C GLY A 180 -3.54 17.93 -0.90
N ALA A 181 -2.29 17.46 -0.71
CA ALA A 181 -1.93 16.07 -0.93
C ALA A 181 -2.28 15.21 0.30
N THR A 182 -2.66 13.98 0.05
CA THR A 182 -2.87 12.98 1.12
C THR A 182 -1.53 12.63 1.79
N THR A 183 -1.56 12.27 3.07
CA THR A 183 -0.36 11.83 3.75
C THR A 183 -0.63 10.74 4.77
N VAL A 184 0.32 9.81 4.89
CA VAL A 184 0.26 8.65 5.80
C VAL A 184 1.43 8.69 6.77
N GLY A 185 1.10 8.74 8.05
CA GLY A 185 2.07 8.66 9.13
C GLY A 185 2.29 7.23 9.60
N VAL A 186 3.47 6.66 9.39
CA VAL A 186 3.84 5.36 9.96
C VAL A 186 4.46 5.60 11.33
N VAL A 187 3.92 5.00 12.38
CA VAL A 187 4.38 5.23 13.75
C VAL A 187 5.00 3.98 14.38
N ALA A 188 5.92 4.20 15.33
CA ALA A 188 6.52 3.15 16.16
C ALA A 188 5.87 3.12 17.57
N SER A 189 4.60 3.49 17.64
CA SER A 189 3.80 3.45 18.86
C SER A 189 2.52 2.66 18.63
N VAL A 190 1.94 2.19 19.71
CA VAL A 190 0.60 1.56 19.71
C VAL A 190 -0.44 2.65 19.46
N LEU A 191 -1.32 2.45 18.47
CA LEU A 191 -2.42 3.38 18.21
C LEU A 191 -3.47 3.33 19.34
N PRO A 192 -4.10 4.47 19.68
CA PRO A 192 -4.01 5.78 19.03
C PRO A 192 -2.86 6.68 19.51
N GLU A 193 -1.92 6.18 20.31
CA GLU A 193 -0.84 6.98 20.83
C GLU A 193 0.15 7.42 19.74
N ILE A 194 0.51 8.71 19.76
CA ILE A 194 1.43 9.33 18.81
C ILE A 194 2.74 9.70 19.50
N THR A 195 3.84 9.22 18.94
CA THR A 195 5.19 9.56 19.40
C THR A 195 5.98 10.21 18.25
N PRO A 196 6.52 11.43 18.45
CA PRO A 196 6.49 12.26 19.65
C PRO A 196 5.11 12.90 19.90
N THR A 197 4.78 13.14 21.17
CA THR A 197 3.49 13.74 21.57
C THR A 197 3.26 15.13 21.00
N ALA A 198 4.33 15.87 20.68
CA ALA A 198 4.27 17.16 19.99
C ALA A 198 3.65 17.08 18.58
N HIS A 199 3.61 15.90 17.97
CA HIS A 199 2.99 15.68 16.66
C HIS A 199 1.56 15.14 16.74
N ARG A 200 0.93 15.13 17.94
CA ARG A 200 -0.47 14.70 18.08
C ARG A 200 -1.43 15.56 17.23
N ALA A 201 -1.30 16.87 17.29
CA ALA A 201 -2.11 17.77 16.45
C ALA A 201 -1.89 17.53 14.95
N LEU A 202 -0.64 17.28 14.55
CA LEU A 202 -0.33 16.94 13.16
C LEU A 202 -0.99 15.62 12.73
N ALA A 203 -1.01 14.61 13.60
CA ALA A 203 -1.70 13.36 13.31
C ALA A 203 -3.21 13.56 13.18
N GLU A 204 -3.82 14.41 14.01
CA GLU A 204 -5.24 14.78 13.90
C GLU A 204 -5.52 15.53 12.58
N ASP A 205 -4.61 16.41 12.14
CA ASP A 205 -4.71 17.10 10.85
C ASP A 205 -4.63 16.12 9.68
N ILE A 206 -3.72 15.14 9.74
CA ILE A 206 -3.62 14.07 8.75
C ILE A 206 -4.96 13.32 8.63
N LEU A 207 -5.52 12.88 9.75
CA LEU A 207 -6.78 12.14 9.76
C LEU A 207 -7.96 12.96 9.23
N ARG A 208 -8.05 14.24 9.60
CA ARG A 208 -9.12 15.16 9.12
C ARG A 208 -9.05 15.43 7.62
N ASN A 209 -7.87 15.35 7.03
CA ASN A 209 -7.66 15.60 5.59
C ASN A 209 -7.57 14.29 4.77
N GLY A 210 -8.19 13.21 5.23
CA GLY A 210 -8.33 11.97 4.47
C GLY A 210 -7.07 11.11 4.41
N GLY A 211 -6.09 11.37 5.28
CA GLY A 211 -4.92 10.53 5.45
C GLY A 211 -5.11 9.41 6.48
N ALA A 212 -4.02 8.75 6.82
CA ALA A 212 -4.02 7.65 7.80
C ALA A 212 -2.79 7.68 8.70
N ILE A 213 -2.93 7.05 9.86
CA ILE A 213 -1.81 6.71 10.75
C ILE A 213 -1.75 5.19 10.86
N VAL A 214 -0.56 4.64 10.65
CA VAL A 214 -0.31 3.19 10.52
C VAL A 214 0.71 2.72 11.54
N SER A 215 0.45 1.58 12.16
CA SER A 215 1.36 0.87 13.05
C SER A 215 1.29 -0.64 12.81
N GLU A 216 2.37 -1.36 13.12
CA GLU A 216 2.36 -2.84 13.20
C GLU A 216 2.22 -3.36 14.64
N LEU A 217 2.06 -2.46 15.62
CA LEU A 217 2.15 -2.78 17.03
C LEU A 217 0.74 -2.97 17.63
N HIS A 218 0.49 -4.14 18.20
CA HIS A 218 -0.73 -4.41 18.96
C HIS A 218 -0.69 -3.76 20.34
N SER A 219 -1.86 -3.61 21.00
CA SER A 219 -2.04 -2.85 22.25
C SER A 219 -1.15 -3.29 23.42
N GLN A 220 -0.75 -4.55 23.45
CA GLN A 220 0.11 -5.10 24.53
C GLN A 220 1.61 -4.92 24.25
N THR A 221 1.99 -4.28 23.14
CA THR A 221 3.40 -4.09 22.79
C THR A 221 4.07 -3.10 23.75
N LYS A 222 5.19 -3.53 24.36
CA LYS A 222 5.99 -2.65 25.21
C LYS A 222 6.90 -1.75 24.38
N GLN A 223 6.75 -0.44 24.59
CA GLN A 223 7.54 0.57 23.85
C GLN A 223 9.03 0.45 24.17
N ASN A 224 9.86 0.47 23.12
CA ASN A 224 11.32 0.50 23.22
C ASN A 224 11.94 1.16 21.98
N GLY A 225 13.23 1.51 22.08
CA GLY A 225 13.95 2.21 20.99
C GLY A 225 14.11 1.41 19.70
N ALA A 226 14.15 0.09 19.75
CA ALA A 226 14.33 -0.76 18.57
C ALA A 226 13.11 -0.71 17.61
N LEU A 227 11.92 -0.40 18.15
CA LEU A 227 10.70 -0.29 17.35
C LEU A 227 10.78 0.85 16.32
N PHE A 228 11.52 1.92 16.61
CA PHE A 228 11.71 3.02 15.65
C PHE A 228 12.55 2.59 14.44
N ILE A 229 13.53 1.71 14.66
CA ILE A 229 14.35 1.15 13.58
C ILE A 229 13.52 0.13 12.79
N ALA A 230 12.83 -0.76 13.49
CA ALA A 230 11.97 -1.78 12.87
C ALA A 230 10.87 -1.15 12.00
N ARG A 231 10.24 -0.05 12.45
CA ARG A 231 9.21 0.67 11.71
C ARG A 231 9.70 1.23 10.38
N ASN A 232 10.96 1.63 10.27
CA ASN A 232 11.48 2.28 9.05
C ASN A 232 11.36 1.40 7.80
N ARG A 233 11.35 0.06 7.95
CA ARG A 233 11.10 -0.85 6.83
C ARG A 233 9.70 -0.69 6.23
N ILE A 234 8.72 -0.34 7.07
CA ILE A 234 7.34 -0.11 6.61
C ILE A 234 7.28 1.19 5.79
N ILE A 235 7.97 2.25 6.23
CA ILE A 235 8.09 3.49 5.45
C ILE A 235 8.72 3.19 4.10
N ALA A 236 9.85 2.47 4.08
CA ALA A 236 10.58 2.12 2.87
C ALA A 236 9.73 1.27 1.90
N ALA A 237 8.95 0.32 2.43
CA ALA A 237 8.19 -0.63 1.63
C ALA A 237 6.84 -0.10 1.13
N LEU A 238 6.19 0.84 1.86
CA LEU A 238 4.87 1.39 1.49
C LEU A 238 4.89 2.22 0.21
N SER A 239 6.05 2.66 -0.27
CA SER A 239 6.15 3.60 -1.36
C SER A 239 6.95 3.03 -2.53
N MET A 240 6.67 3.53 -3.73
CA MET A 240 7.41 3.19 -4.94
C MET A 240 8.82 3.79 -4.94
N GLY A 241 9.03 4.89 -4.23
CA GLY A 241 10.31 5.54 -4.07
C GLY A 241 10.49 6.21 -2.72
N LEU A 242 11.73 6.45 -2.36
CA LEU A 242 12.14 7.12 -1.12
C LEU A 242 12.98 8.35 -1.43
N LEU A 243 12.53 9.51 -0.96
CA LEU A 243 13.26 10.77 -1.04
C LEU A 243 13.94 11.09 0.30
N VAL A 244 15.25 11.22 0.31
CA VAL A 244 16.03 11.72 1.45
C VAL A 244 16.32 13.20 1.25
N VAL A 245 15.71 14.07 2.07
CA VAL A 245 15.84 15.54 1.90
C VAL A 245 17.15 16.05 2.47
N GLU A 246 17.43 15.74 3.71
CA GLU A 246 18.69 16.03 4.40
C GLU A 246 19.07 14.87 5.29
N SER A 247 20.36 14.56 5.35
CA SER A 247 20.90 13.56 6.28
C SER A 247 22.35 13.89 6.61
N PRO A 248 22.74 13.88 7.90
CA PRO A 248 24.16 13.89 8.26
C PRO A 248 24.85 12.59 7.80
N ALA A 249 26.15 12.51 8.00
CA ALA A 249 26.96 11.35 7.59
C ALA A 249 26.48 10.01 8.20
N THR A 250 25.78 10.07 9.32
CA THR A 250 25.16 8.92 10.02
C THR A 250 23.75 9.28 10.46
N GLY A 251 22.80 8.35 10.32
CA GLY A 251 21.42 8.60 10.77
C GLY A 251 20.42 7.55 10.29
N GLY A 252 19.26 7.54 10.92
CA GLY A 252 18.18 6.58 10.60
C GLY A 252 17.63 6.70 9.19
N SER A 253 17.70 7.89 8.58
CA SER A 253 17.29 8.11 7.19
C SER A 253 18.16 7.36 6.20
N LEU A 254 19.45 7.22 6.46
CA LEU A 254 20.37 6.42 5.63
C LEU A 254 20.05 4.93 5.73
N SER A 255 19.76 4.42 6.93
CA SER A 255 19.31 3.04 7.12
C SER A 255 17.99 2.78 6.40
N THR A 256 17.07 3.76 6.40
CA THR A 256 15.81 3.65 5.66
C THR A 256 16.07 3.61 4.14
N ALA A 257 17.05 4.40 3.65
CA ALA A 257 17.45 4.39 2.25
C ALA A 257 18.06 3.02 1.85
N GLU A 258 18.90 2.43 2.68
CA GLU A 258 19.46 1.10 2.44
C GLU A 258 18.37 -0.01 2.42
N ILE A 259 17.38 0.10 3.29
CA ILE A 259 16.23 -0.82 3.29
C ILE A 259 15.40 -0.64 2.01
N ALA A 260 15.12 0.61 1.60
CA ALA A 260 14.38 0.90 0.37
C ALA A 260 15.08 0.33 -0.88
N ASP A 261 16.40 0.50 -0.98
CA ASP A 261 17.23 -0.08 -2.03
C ASP A 261 17.13 -1.62 -2.04
N SER A 262 17.18 -2.25 -0.87
CA SER A 262 17.05 -3.71 -0.75
C SER A 262 15.68 -4.26 -1.19
N TYR A 263 14.63 -3.43 -1.18
CA TYR A 263 13.31 -3.75 -1.71
C TYR A 263 13.15 -3.38 -3.19
N GLY A 264 14.22 -2.91 -3.85
CA GLY A 264 14.17 -2.45 -5.23
C GLY A 264 13.40 -1.14 -5.41
N ARG A 265 13.24 -0.34 -4.35
CA ARG A 265 12.61 0.99 -4.44
C ARG A 265 13.60 2.02 -4.96
N VAL A 266 13.11 2.96 -5.75
CA VAL A 266 13.93 4.06 -6.25
C VAL A 266 14.34 4.95 -5.08
N VAL A 267 15.63 4.99 -4.76
CA VAL A 267 16.16 5.88 -3.75
C VAL A 267 16.60 7.19 -4.40
N MET A 268 16.15 8.30 -3.86
CA MET A 268 16.37 9.66 -4.33
C MET A 268 16.92 10.53 -3.21
N ALA A 269 17.78 11.48 -3.53
CA ALA A 269 18.36 12.36 -2.53
C ALA A 269 18.49 13.81 -3.05
N VAL A 270 18.18 14.75 -2.18
CA VAL A 270 18.40 16.18 -2.44
C VAL A 270 19.86 16.51 -2.16
N PRO A 271 20.61 17.11 -3.11
CA PRO A 271 21.96 17.54 -2.88
C PRO A 271 21.99 18.78 -1.97
N GLY A 272 23.08 18.94 -1.23
CA GLY A 272 23.32 20.13 -0.44
C GLY A 272 24.77 20.59 -0.56
N ARG A 273 25.09 21.69 0.13
CA ARG A 273 26.46 22.24 0.11
C ARG A 273 27.44 21.26 0.74
N MET A 274 28.65 21.21 0.19
CA MET A 274 29.71 20.35 0.74
C MET A 274 30.14 20.73 2.17
N THR A 275 29.82 21.95 2.61
CA THR A 275 30.11 22.45 3.96
C THR A 275 29.02 22.13 4.97
N ASP A 276 27.83 21.75 4.52
CA ASP A 276 26.67 21.58 5.38
C ASP A 276 26.64 20.15 5.91
N SER A 277 26.85 19.98 7.20
CA SER A 277 26.90 18.67 7.87
C SER A 277 25.59 17.87 7.69
N THR A 278 24.46 18.54 7.55
CA THR A 278 23.15 17.92 7.31
C THR A 278 22.99 17.38 5.89
N SER A 279 23.93 17.65 4.98
CA SER A 279 23.90 17.18 3.60
C SER A 279 24.96 16.12 3.29
N PHE A 280 25.83 15.79 4.25
CA PHE A 280 26.89 14.80 4.02
C PHE A 280 26.35 13.43 3.63
N GLY A 281 25.27 12.98 4.27
CA GLY A 281 24.64 11.68 3.98
C GLY A 281 23.99 11.64 2.61
N THR A 282 23.20 12.67 2.25
CA THR A 282 22.54 12.75 0.93
C THR A 282 23.56 12.87 -0.18
N ASN A 283 24.57 13.74 -0.04
CA ASN A 283 25.67 13.87 -1.01
C ASN A 283 26.45 12.55 -1.17
N ASN A 284 26.65 11.81 -0.08
CA ASN A 284 27.34 10.52 -0.14
C ASN A 284 26.49 9.43 -0.83
N LEU A 285 25.18 9.38 -0.59
CA LEU A 285 24.27 8.47 -1.32
C LEU A 285 24.35 8.73 -2.84
N ILE A 286 24.30 10.00 -3.26
CA ILE A 286 24.43 10.40 -4.67
C ILE A 286 25.80 10.03 -5.21
N ARG A 287 26.88 10.39 -4.52
CA ARG A 287 28.25 10.13 -4.94
C ARG A 287 28.55 8.63 -5.13
N CYS A 288 27.95 7.77 -4.29
CA CYS A 288 28.12 6.33 -4.37
C CYS A 288 27.16 5.64 -5.34
N GLY A 289 26.32 6.39 -6.07
CA GLY A 289 25.31 5.82 -6.95
C GLY A 289 24.17 5.06 -6.25
N LYS A 290 24.01 5.25 -4.93
CA LYS A 290 22.95 4.65 -4.13
C LYS A 290 21.65 5.45 -4.14
N ALA A 291 21.70 6.70 -4.58
CA ALA A 291 20.52 7.54 -4.75
C ALA A 291 20.63 8.38 -6.01
N ARG A 292 19.49 8.59 -6.68
CA ARG A 292 19.36 9.54 -7.77
C ARG A 292 19.34 10.96 -7.24
N LEU A 293 20.01 11.88 -7.96
CA LEU A 293 20.06 13.29 -7.60
C LEU A 293 18.74 13.96 -7.98
N ILE A 294 18.11 14.67 -7.02
CA ILE A 294 16.85 15.38 -7.23
C ILE A 294 17.06 16.89 -7.10
N LEU A 295 16.74 17.62 -8.15
CA LEU A 295 16.73 19.07 -8.22
C LEU A 295 15.31 19.65 -8.28
N SER A 296 14.36 18.87 -8.81
CA SER A 296 12.98 19.28 -9.05
C SER A 296 11.98 18.13 -8.84
N ALA A 297 10.70 18.46 -8.77
CA ALA A 297 9.64 17.45 -8.77
C ALA A 297 9.57 16.65 -10.09
N SER A 298 10.01 17.25 -11.21
CA SER A 298 10.06 16.57 -12.50
C SER A 298 11.02 15.38 -12.48
N ASP A 299 12.14 15.47 -11.77
CA ASP A 299 13.11 14.38 -11.64
C ASP A 299 12.46 13.20 -10.90
N ILE A 300 11.69 13.48 -9.84
CA ILE A 300 10.96 12.45 -9.07
C ILE A 300 9.91 11.77 -9.95
N ILE A 301 9.16 12.56 -10.72
CA ILE A 301 8.12 12.07 -11.63
C ILE A 301 8.72 11.15 -12.70
N GLU A 302 9.85 11.55 -13.29
CA GLU A 302 10.56 10.78 -14.30
C GLU A 302 11.12 9.49 -13.72
N ASP A 303 11.79 9.58 -12.56
CA ASP A 303 12.41 8.44 -11.88
C ASP A 303 11.40 7.39 -11.43
N LEU A 304 10.18 7.80 -11.08
CA LEU A 304 9.08 6.90 -10.67
C LEU A 304 8.19 6.48 -11.85
N GLY A 305 8.44 6.99 -13.06
CA GLY A 305 7.62 6.70 -14.24
C GLY A 305 6.18 7.21 -14.13
N TRP A 306 5.95 8.25 -13.32
CA TRP A 306 4.60 8.81 -13.13
C TRP A 306 4.19 9.69 -14.32
N VAL A 307 2.89 9.71 -14.63
CA VAL A 307 2.33 10.56 -15.69
C VAL A 307 1.72 11.81 -15.05
N PRO A 308 2.26 13.01 -15.33
CA PRO A 308 1.72 14.26 -14.82
C PRO A 308 0.32 14.56 -15.38
N LYS A 309 -0.51 15.27 -14.61
CA LYS A 309 -1.85 15.76 -15.02
C LYS A 309 -1.82 16.46 -16.38
N SER A 310 -0.83 17.30 -16.63
CA SER A 310 -0.69 18.04 -17.89
C SER A 310 -0.40 17.18 -19.12
N LYS A 311 0.06 15.93 -18.90
CA LYS A 311 0.32 14.93 -19.96
C LYS A 311 -0.76 13.85 -20.01
N GLN A 312 -1.66 13.81 -19.04
CA GLN A 312 -2.87 13.02 -19.18
C GLN A 312 -3.67 13.71 -20.28
N GLN A 313 -3.72 13.10 -21.43
CA GLN A 313 -4.74 13.46 -22.42
C GLN A 313 -6.06 13.45 -21.66
N PRO A 314 -6.94 14.47 -21.83
CA PRO A 314 -8.26 14.36 -21.27
C PRO A 314 -8.73 12.98 -21.68
N GLN A 315 -8.99 12.11 -20.68
CA GLN A 315 -9.85 10.96 -20.96
C GLN A 315 -11.14 11.65 -21.41
N ILE A 316 -11.28 11.79 -22.72
CA ILE A 316 -12.56 11.92 -23.30
C ILE A 316 -13.26 10.71 -22.66
N LYS A 317 -14.22 10.95 -21.78
CA LYS A 317 -15.28 9.96 -21.54
C LYS A 317 -15.97 9.87 -22.88
N VAL A 318 -15.37 9.09 -23.75
CA VAL A 318 -16.03 8.55 -24.92
C VAL A 318 -17.03 7.63 -24.24
N THR A 319 -18.26 8.07 -24.15
CA THR A 319 -19.35 7.15 -23.94
C THR A 319 -19.11 6.05 -24.98
N GLU A 320 -19.10 4.79 -24.56
CA GLU A 320 -18.83 3.65 -25.45
C GLU A 320 -19.58 3.75 -26.80
N ASP A 321 -20.66 4.50 -26.82
CA ASP A 321 -21.49 4.77 -27.97
C ASP A 321 -20.84 5.66 -29.06
N ASP A 322 -19.93 6.57 -28.70
CA ASP A 322 -19.33 7.53 -29.67
C ASP A 322 -18.15 6.96 -30.47
N THR A 323 -17.57 5.81 -30.04
CA THR A 323 -16.45 5.13 -30.75
C THR A 323 -16.88 3.97 -31.61
N LEU A 324 -18.15 3.58 -31.56
CA LEU A 324 -18.67 2.44 -32.31
C LEU A 324 -19.04 2.88 -33.72
N THR A 325 -18.55 2.13 -34.69
CA THR A 325 -19.02 2.26 -36.08
C THR A 325 -20.49 1.85 -36.20
N PRO A 326 -21.22 2.32 -37.21
CA PRO A 326 -22.61 1.85 -37.43
C PRO A 326 -22.75 0.31 -37.46
N PRO A 327 -21.85 -0.45 -38.12
CA PRO A 327 -21.85 -1.90 -38.04
C PRO A 327 -21.65 -2.46 -36.63
N GLN A 328 -20.74 -1.87 -35.85
CA GLN A 328 -20.50 -2.29 -34.47
C GLN A 328 -21.72 -2.12 -33.59
N ARG A 329 -22.43 -0.99 -33.72
CA ARG A 329 -23.71 -0.77 -33.00
C ARG A 329 -24.77 -1.79 -33.39
N MET A 330 -24.87 -2.14 -34.66
CA MET A 330 -25.79 -3.20 -35.14
C MET A 330 -25.47 -4.56 -34.53
N ILE A 331 -24.19 -4.92 -34.43
CA ILE A 331 -23.75 -6.17 -33.83
C ILE A 331 -24.09 -6.19 -32.33
N LEU A 332 -23.77 -5.11 -31.59
CA LEU A 332 -24.07 -5.04 -30.16
C LEU A 332 -25.57 -5.04 -29.86
N SER A 333 -26.39 -4.39 -30.69
CA SER A 333 -27.85 -4.40 -30.53
C SER A 333 -28.46 -5.78 -30.80
N ALA A 334 -27.82 -6.64 -31.59
CA ALA A 334 -28.30 -8.00 -31.78
C ALA A 334 -28.29 -8.83 -30.48
N PHE A 335 -27.40 -8.51 -29.54
CA PHE A 335 -27.33 -9.14 -28.23
C PHE A 335 -28.44 -8.67 -27.26
N ASP A 336 -29.21 -7.63 -27.58
CA ASP A 336 -30.31 -7.17 -26.73
C ASP A 336 -31.47 -8.21 -26.71
N THR A 337 -31.49 -9.13 -27.69
CA THR A 337 -32.52 -10.18 -27.80
C THR A 337 -32.01 -11.56 -27.39
N ALA A 338 -30.70 -11.78 -27.27
CA ALA A 338 -30.11 -13.07 -26.94
C ALA A 338 -28.76 -12.88 -26.21
N SER A 339 -28.53 -13.63 -25.15
CA SER A 339 -27.29 -13.53 -24.36
C SER A 339 -26.05 -14.03 -25.10
N THR A 340 -26.21 -14.94 -26.04
CA THR A 340 -25.13 -15.46 -26.89
C THR A 340 -25.64 -15.67 -28.31
N LEU A 341 -24.84 -15.29 -29.31
CA LEU A 341 -25.15 -15.46 -30.73
C LEU A 341 -23.99 -16.15 -31.46
N ASP A 342 -24.31 -16.99 -32.43
CA ASP A 342 -23.31 -17.53 -33.34
C ASP A 342 -23.13 -16.65 -34.57
N TYR A 343 -22.20 -17.06 -35.44
CA TYR A 343 -21.82 -16.28 -36.60
C TYR A 343 -22.98 -16.11 -37.59
N ASP A 344 -23.77 -17.17 -37.83
CA ASP A 344 -24.89 -17.17 -38.78
C ASP A 344 -26.08 -16.37 -38.26
N GLU A 345 -26.31 -16.44 -36.93
CA GLU A 345 -27.32 -15.63 -36.24
C GLU A 345 -26.96 -14.14 -36.33
N LEU A 346 -25.68 -13.79 -36.16
CA LEU A 346 -25.20 -12.41 -36.29
C LEU A 346 -25.29 -11.90 -37.73
N ILE A 347 -24.96 -12.70 -38.75
CA ILE A 347 -25.17 -12.33 -40.16
C ILE A 347 -26.64 -12.04 -40.43
N THR A 348 -27.52 -12.91 -39.94
CA THR A 348 -28.96 -12.74 -40.12
C THR A 348 -29.51 -11.50 -39.43
N ALA A 349 -29.04 -11.22 -38.22
CA ALA A 349 -29.49 -10.07 -37.45
C ALA A 349 -28.96 -8.73 -37.97
N THR A 350 -27.73 -8.70 -38.50
CA THR A 350 -27.07 -7.46 -38.92
C THR A 350 -27.12 -7.20 -40.43
N GLY A 351 -27.30 -8.23 -41.22
CA GLY A 351 -27.26 -8.14 -42.69
C GLY A 351 -25.87 -7.87 -43.27
N LEU A 352 -24.81 -7.95 -42.44
CA LEU A 352 -23.42 -7.76 -42.86
C LEU A 352 -22.93 -8.97 -43.66
N THR A 353 -22.01 -8.73 -44.57
CA THR A 353 -21.30 -9.82 -45.23
C THR A 353 -20.36 -10.54 -44.26
N MET A 354 -20.01 -11.78 -44.55
CA MET A 354 -19.11 -12.60 -43.70
C MET A 354 -17.78 -11.90 -43.44
N GLY A 355 -17.23 -11.18 -44.42
CA GLY A 355 -15.95 -10.46 -44.25
C GLY A 355 -16.06 -9.22 -43.38
N GLU A 356 -17.13 -8.43 -43.54
CA GLU A 356 -17.40 -7.27 -42.71
C GLU A 356 -17.64 -7.67 -41.24
N LEU A 357 -18.49 -8.70 -41.04
CA LEU A 357 -18.77 -9.20 -39.70
C LEU A 357 -17.50 -9.68 -38.98
N ALA A 358 -16.62 -10.42 -39.70
CA ALA A 358 -15.37 -10.91 -39.12
C ALA A 358 -14.43 -9.77 -38.62
N MET A 359 -14.31 -8.70 -39.42
CA MET A 359 -13.49 -7.54 -39.05
C MET A 359 -14.07 -6.82 -37.84
N GLU A 360 -15.36 -6.57 -37.83
CA GLU A 360 -16.00 -5.81 -36.75
C GLU A 360 -16.06 -6.63 -35.45
N LEU A 361 -16.26 -7.95 -35.49
CA LEU A 361 -16.19 -8.82 -34.32
C LEU A 361 -14.78 -8.83 -33.70
N MET A 362 -13.75 -8.90 -34.54
CA MET A 362 -12.37 -8.83 -34.07
C MET A 362 -12.06 -7.49 -33.36
N GLU A 363 -12.53 -6.38 -33.91
CA GLU A 363 -12.37 -5.06 -33.28
C GLU A 363 -13.15 -4.94 -31.97
N LEU A 364 -14.39 -5.45 -31.92
CA LEU A 364 -15.21 -5.44 -30.70
C LEU A 364 -14.63 -6.35 -29.61
N GLU A 365 -14.01 -7.46 -29.97
CA GLU A 365 -13.31 -8.35 -29.05
C GLU A 365 -12.04 -7.68 -28.50
N LEU A 366 -11.25 -7.01 -29.34
CA LEU A 366 -10.09 -6.21 -28.92
C LEU A 366 -10.47 -5.04 -28.02
N LYS A 367 -11.66 -4.44 -28.23
CA LYS A 367 -12.23 -3.39 -27.34
C LYS A 367 -12.80 -3.98 -26.05
N GLY A 368 -12.92 -5.30 -25.92
CA GLY A 368 -13.51 -5.95 -24.75
C GLY A 368 -15.05 -5.85 -24.66
N SER A 369 -15.71 -5.41 -25.73
CA SER A 369 -17.18 -5.26 -25.76
C SER A 369 -17.91 -6.57 -26.00
N ILE A 370 -17.24 -7.57 -26.59
CA ILE A 370 -17.72 -8.93 -26.79
C ILE A 370 -16.63 -9.94 -26.44
N ARG A 371 -17.02 -11.19 -26.23
CA ARG A 371 -16.11 -12.31 -25.97
C ARG A 371 -16.50 -13.54 -26.78
N LEU A 372 -15.50 -14.22 -27.39
CA LEU A 372 -15.67 -15.49 -28.05
C LEU A 372 -15.75 -16.64 -27.04
N LEU A 373 -16.81 -17.44 -27.12
CA LEU A 373 -17.04 -18.63 -26.32
C LEU A 373 -16.69 -19.93 -27.08
N PRO A 374 -16.47 -21.05 -26.35
CA PRO A 374 -16.37 -22.36 -27.01
C PRO A 374 -17.57 -22.66 -27.91
N GLY A 375 -17.31 -23.19 -29.08
CA GLY A 375 -18.36 -23.47 -30.07
C GLY A 375 -18.65 -22.33 -31.05
N LYS A 376 -17.74 -21.34 -31.15
CA LYS A 376 -17.85 -20.16 -32.05
C LYS A 376 -19.08 -19.29 -31.78
N ARG A 377 -19.47 -19.19 -30.51
CA ARG A 377 -20.50 -18.26 -30.05
C ARG A 377 -19.86 -17.02 -29.45
N TYR A 378 -20.54 -15.91 -29.60
CA TYR A 378 -20.12 -14.63 -28.99
C TYR A 378 -21.11 -14.23 -27.89
N GLU A 379 -20.64 -13.55 -26.89
CA GLU A 379 -21.45 -12.88 -25.88
C GLU A 379 -21.01 -11.42 -25.72
N ARG A 380 -21.94 -10.55 -25.33
CA ARG A 380 -21.63 -9.17 -24.95
C ARG A 380 -21.12 -9.17 -23.51
N VAL A 381 -20.03 -8.45 -23.24
CA VAL A 381 -19.38 -8.34 -21.91
C VAL A 381 -19.93 -7.15 -21.15
#